data_e384349e1abf3ac4b881e829c8f65f2d
#
_entry.id   e384349e1abf3ac4b881e829c8f65f2d
#
_cell.length_a   1.000
_cell.length_b   1.000
_cell.length_c   1.000
_cell.angle_alpha   90.00
_cell.angle_beta   90.00
_cell.angle_gamma   90.00
#
_symmetry.space_group_name_H-M   'P 1'
#
loop_
_entity.id
_entity.type
_entity.pdbx_description
1 polymer ?
#
loop_
_entity_poly.entity_id
_entity_poly.type
_entity_poly.pdbx_seq_one_letter_code
_entity_poly.pdbx_strand_id
1 'polypeptide(L)'
;MSLLALEQLQVSYGGIRAVKGVDLTVEPGELVCLIGANGAGKTTTLRAVTGLVRAAGGRIVYDGAEITGLRVHEIARRGLALVPEGRGVFAQLTIEENLAMGAYARSDGPGVAADMERAYALFPRLKERRRQTAGTLSGGEQQMLAIARALMGRPKLLLLDEPSMGLAPLMVEKIFEVIRAIASEGVTLLLVEQNARLALEVSHRGYVLEGGLVAITGEARSLLGDPRIREAYLGE
;
A
#
# COMPACT_ATOMS: atom_id res chain seq x y z
N MET A 1 8.12 1.84 19.35
CA MET A 1 6.96 2.73 19.05
C MET A 1 6.57 2.46 17.62
N SER A 2 5.29 2.18 17.38
CA SER A 2 4.76 1.92 16.04
C SER A 2 4.96 3.14 15.11
N LEU A 3 5.25 2.88 13.84
CA LEU A 3 5.32 3.92 12.81
C LEU A 3 3.92 4.44 12.46
N LEU A 4 2.94 3.53 12.38
CA LEU A 4 1.51 3.85 12.21
C LEU A 4 0.71 3.20 13.32
N ALA A 5 -0.21 3.94 13.92
CA ALA A 5 -1.22 3.42 14.83
C ALA A 5 -2.60 4.01 14.48
N LEU A 6 -3.57 3.14 14.32
CA LEU A 6 -4.99 3.47 14.24
C LEU A 6 -5.63 3.11 15.56
N GLU A 7 -6.30 4.05 16.20
CA GLU A 7 -6.95 3.91 17.49
C GLU A 7 -8.45 4.15 17.31
N GLN A 8 -9.26 3.09 17.36
CA GLN A 8 -10.71 3.12 17.21
C GLN A 8 -11.19 3.91 15.97
N LEU A 9 -10.44 3.76 14.84
CA LEU A 9 -10.71 4.50 13.61
C LEU A 9 -12.13 4.21 13.11
N GLN A 10 -12.88 5.27 12.85
CA GLN A 10 -14.23 5.19 12.27
C GLN A 10 -14.32 6.04 11.01
N VAL A 11 -14.95 5.49 9.97
CA VAL A 11 -15.20 6.21 8.72
C VAL A 11 -16.61 5.93 8.24
N SER A 12 -17.30 6.99 7.82
CA SER A 12 -18.68 6.90 7.34
C SER A 12 -18.83 7.63 6.00
N TYR A 13 -19.64 7.07 5.12
CA TYR A 13 -20.10 7.69 3.88
C TYR A 13 -21.62 7.92 4.00
N GLY A 14 -22.04 9.16 4.24
CA GLY A 14 -23.44 9.42 4.58
C GLY A 14 -23.86 8.63 5.80
N GLY A 15 -24.92 7.82 5.67
CA GLY A 15 -25.44 6.97 6.76
C GLY A 15 -24.72 5.63 6.93
N ILE A 16 -23.78 5.26 6.07
CA ILE A 16 -23.11 3.94 6.06
C ILE A 16 -21.79 4.04 6.81
N ARG A 17 -21.63 3.30 7.90
CA ARG A 17 -20.35 3.13 8.60
C ARG A 17 -19.51 2.07 7.90
N ALA A 18 -18.53 2.50 7.11
CA ALA A 18 -17.61 1.60 6.39
C ALA A 18 -16.50 1.06 7.29
N VAL A 19 -16.03 1.85 8.26
CA VAL A 19 -15.05 1.46 9.29
C VAL A 19 -15.65 1.81 10.64
N LYS A 20 -15.66 0.85 11.59
CA LYS A 20 -16.49 0.93 12.80
C LYS A 20 -15.73 0.95 14.12
N GLY A 21 -14.43 1.22 14.09
CA GLY A 21 -13.55 1.21 15.27
C GLY A 21 -12.38 0.23 15.02
N VAL A 22 -11.55 0.54 14.05
CA VAL A 22 -10.38 -0.27 13.70
C VAL A 22 -9.19 0.15 14.52
N ASP A 23 -8.58 -0.81 15.22
CA ASP A 23 -7.28 -0.73 15.86
C ASP A 23 -6.26 -1.50 14.99
N LEU A 24 -5.19 -0.83 14.58
CA LEU A 24 -4.13 -1.41 13.76
C LEU A 24 -2.81 -0.72 14.04
N THR A 25 -1.72 -1.47 14.10
CA THR A 25 -0.37 -0.92 14.23
C THR A 25 0.55 -1.48 13.16
N VAL A 26 1.52 -0.66 12.73
CA VAL A 26 2.63 -1.08 11.85
C VAL A 26 3.92 -0.57 12.49
N GLU A 27 4.86 -1.49 12.75
CA GLU A 27 6.17 -1.15 13.28
C GLU A 27 7.14 -0.75 12.16
N PRO A 28 8.19 0.06 12.46
CA PRO A 28 9.20 0.39 11.46
C PRO A 28 9.84 -0.87 10.86
N GLY A 29 9.96 -0.93 9.52
CA GLY A 29 10.52 -2.07 8.79
C GLY A 29 9.59 -3.29 8.69
N GLU A 30 8.37 -3.19 9.20
CA GLU A 30 7.39 -4.28 9.16
C GLU A 30 6.59 -4.24 7.84
N LEU A 31 6.29 -5.42 7.30
CA LEU A 31 5.24 -5.62 6.31
C LEU A 31 4.02 -6.21 7.00
N VAL A 32 2.96 -5.42 7.07
CA VAL A 32 1.66 -5.81 7.62
C VAL A 32 0.66 -5.95 6.48
N CYS A 33 -0.18 -6.99 6.49
CA CYS A 33 -1.32 -7.05 5.57
C CYS A 33 -2.66 -6.81 6.27
N LEU A 34 -3.57 -6.17 5.53
CA LEU A 34 -4.98 -6.00 5.87
C LEU A 34 -5.80 -6.74 4.82
N ILE A 35 -6.34 -7.89 5.19
CA ILE A 35 -7.13 -8.75 4.31
C ILE A 35 -8.61 -8.72 4.68
N GLY A 36 -9.47 -9.15 3.77
CA GLY A 36 -10.92 -9.21 3.98
C GLY A 36 -11.67 -9.17 2.66
N ALA A 37 -12.95 -9.50 2.71
CA ALA A 37 -13.84 -9.48 1.54
C ALA A 37 -14.01 -8.07 0.95
N ASN A 38 -14.56 -7.99 -0.27
CA ASN A 38 -14.93 -6.72 -0.87
C ASN A 38 -15.99 -6.02 0.00
N GLY A 39 -15.79 -4.71 0.21
CA GLY A 39 -16.66 -3.92 1.08
C GLY A 39 -16.35 -4.04 2.59
N ALA A 40 -15.34 -4.81 3.01
CA ALA A 40 -14.95 -4.93 4.41
C ALA A 40 -14.41 -3.63 5.03
N GLY A 41 -14.05 -2.62 4.22
CA GLY A 41 -13.52 -1.34 4.70
C GLY A 41 -12.01 -1.13 4.46
N LYS A 42 -11.33 -2.06 3.80
CA LYS A 42 -9.87 -2.03 3.57
C LYS A 42 -9.38 -0.74 2.89
N THR A 43 -9.83 -0.47 1.68
CA THR A 43 -9.51 0.76 0.91
C THR A 43 -9.94 2.02 1.67
N THR A 44 -11.08 1.96 2.36
CA THR A 44 -11.58 3.08 3.18
C THR A 44 -10.60 3.40 4.32
N THR A 45 -10.05 2.38 4.96
CA THR A 45 -9.02 2.54 6.00
C THR A 45 -7.78 3.25 5.44
N LEU A 46 -7.25 2.80 4.27
CA LEU A 46 -6.11 3.47 3.64
C LEU A 46 -6.42 4.92 3.24
N ARG A 47 -7.63 5.17 2.72
CA ARG A 47 -8.06 6.54 2.35
C ARG A 47 -8.17 7.46 3.57
N ALA A 48 -8.57 6.94 4.73
CA ALA A 48 -8.58 7.72 5.96
C ALA A 48 -7.16 8.03 6.46
N VAL A 49 -6.25 7.03 6.43
CA VAL A 49 -4.84 7.20 6.81
C VAL A 49 -4.14 8.25 5.93
N THR A 50 -4.47 8.31 4.65
CA THR A 50 -3.88 9.27 3.70
C THR A 50 -4.58 10.64 3.68
N GLY A 51 -5.66 10.81 4.46
CA GLY A 51 -6.45 12.05 4.47
C GLY A 51 -7.34 12.27 3.23
N LEU A 52 -7.46 11.26 2.36
CA LEU A 52 -8.37 11.27 1.19
C LEU A 52 -9.84 11.20 1.63
N VAL A 53 -10.11 10.61 2.78
CA VAL A 53 -11.43 10.56 3.41
C VAL A 53 -11.28 10.98 4.87
N ARG A 54 -12.19 11.82 5.35
CA ARG A 54 -12.16 12.27 6.74
C ARG A 54 -12.61 11.16 7.68
N ALA A 55 -11.85 10.92 8.75
CA ALA A 55 -12.28 10.07 9.85
C ALA A 55 -13.52 10.68 10.55
N ALA A 56 -14.50 9.84 10.84
CA ALA A 56 -15.69 10.21 11.60
C ALA A 56 -15.47 10.10 13.11
N GLY A 57 -14.45 9.33 13.52
CA GLY A 57 -14.04 9.15 14.91
C GLY A 57 -12.73 8.35 14.99
N GLY A 58 -12.21 8.23 16.19
CA GLY A 58 -10.92 7.61 16.43
C GLY A 58 -9.75 8.52 16.10
N ARG A 59 -8.55 7.94 16.09
CA ARG A 59 -7.29 8.69 15.99
C ARG A 59 -6.31 7.95 15.09
N ILE A 60 -5.53 8.70 14.32
CA ILE A 60 -4.45 8.19 13.46
C ILE A 60 -3.15 8.84 13.90
N VAL A 61 -2.21 8.03 14.36
CA VAL A 61 -0.87 8.46 14.77
C VAL A 61 0.14 7.91 13.77
N TYR A 62 0.98 8.77 13.23
CA TYR A 62 2.02 8.42 12.28
C TYR A 62 3.34 9.09 12.67
N ASP A 63 4.42 8.29 12.77
CA ASP A 63 5.76 8.74 13.15
C ASP A 63 5.74 9.60 14.45
N GLY A 64 5.01 9.10 15.46
CA GLY A 64 4.86 9.73 16.76
C GLY A 64 3.96 10.98 16.81
N ALA A 65 3.36 11.39 15.68
CA ALA A 65 2.49 12.57 15.61
C ALA A 65 1.08 12.21 15.16
N GLU A 66 0.08 12.86 15.72
CA GLU A 66 -1.29 12.74 15.24
C GLU A 66 -1.44 13.39 13.86
N ILE A 67 -2.03 12.61 12.93
CA ILE A 67 -2.32 13.07 11.56
C ILE A 67 -3.81 13.06 11.23
N THR A 68 -4.69 12.77 12.20
CA THR A 68 -6.14 12.75 12.01
C THR A 68 -6.62 14.09 11.46
N GLY A 69 -7.26 14.06 10.29
CA GLY A 69 -7.81 15.25 9.64
C GLY A 69 -6.79 16.19 8.96
N LEU A 70 -5.51 15.84 8.91
CA LEU A 70 -4.53 16.58 8.11
C LEU A 70 -4.83 16.42 6.61
N ARG A 71 -4.40 17.39 5.81
CA ARG A 71 -4.56 17.36 4.36
C ARG A 71 -3.59 16.37 3.73
N VAL A 72 -4.01 15.75 2.62
CA VAL A 72 -3.24 14.73 1.88
C VAL A 72 -1.78 15.13 1.65
N HIS A 73 -1.52 16.36 1.19
CA HIS A 73 -0.16 16.83 0.90
C HIS A 73 0.70 17.02 2.16
N GLU A 74 0.09 17.29 3.32
CA GLU A 74 0.80 17.40 4.61
C GLU A 74 1.25 16.02 5.08
N ILE A 75 0.39 15.02 4.90
CA ILE A 75 0.68 13.61 5.20
C ILE A 75 1.76 13.07 4.26
N ALA A 76 1.62 13.32 2.95
CA ALA A 76 2.60 12.88 1.95
C ALA A 76 4.02 13.46 2.22
N ARG A 77 4.12 14.74 2.61
CA ARG A 77 5.40 15.37 2.97
C ARG A 77 6.08 14.75 4.19
N ARG A 78 5.33 14.03 5.04
CA ARG A 78 5.88 13.28 6.18
C ARG A 78 6.46 11.92 5.78
N GLY A 79 6.39 11.56 4.48
CA GLY A 79 6.93 10.31 3.95
C GLY A 79 5.95 9.16 3.95
N LEU A 80 4.63 9.43 3.90
CA LEU A 80 3.61 8.42 3.70
C LEU A 80 3.18 8.43 2.24
N ALA A 81 3.32 7.31 1.54
CA ALA A 81 2.94 7.16 0.14
C ALA A 81 1.84 6.11 -0.03
N LEU A 82 0.95 6.33 -1.00
CA LEU A 82 -0.11 5.39 -1.38
C LEU A 82 0.01 5.04 -2.85
N VAL A 83 0.01 3.75 -3.14
CA VAL A 83 -0.30 3.20 -4.46
C VAL A 83 -1.77 2.77 -4.42
N PRO A 84 -2.67 3.52 -5.06
CA PRO A 84 -4.10 3.25 -5.00
C PRO A 84 -4.49 2.07 -5.89
N GLU A 85 -5.64 1.49 -5.61
CA GLU A 85 -6.36 0.65 -6.57
C GLU A 85 -6.50 1.38 -7.92
N GLY A 86 -6.34 0.68 -9.03
CA GLY A 86 -6.40 1.29 -10.37
C GLY A 86 -5.11 2.01 -10.80
N ARG A 87 -3.99 1.78 -10.07
CA ARG A 87 -2.61 2.15 -10.43
C ARG A 87 -2.29 3.64 -10.34
N GLY A 88 -3.19 4.54 -10.78
CA GLY A 88 -3.03 5.99 -10.69
C GLY A 88 -1.82 6.54 -11.46
N VAL A 89 -1.36 5.90 -12.56
CA VAL A 89 -0.28 6.43 -13.40
C VAL A 89 -0.75 7.64 -14.20
N PHE A 90 0.17 8.56 -14.48
CA PHE A 90 -0.10 9.67 -15.39
C PHE A 90 0.02 9.15 -16.83
N ALA A 91 -1.13 8.78 -17.41
CA ALA A 91 -1.20 8.06 -18.68
C ALA A 91 -0.56 8.82 -19.86
N GLN A 92 -0.57 10.15 -19.83
CA GLN A 92 -0.02 11.00 -20.89
C GLN A 92 1.50 11.24 -20.77
N LEU A 93 2.08 10.97 -19.59
CA LEU A 93 3.50 11.11 -19.34
C LEU A 93 4.25 9.83 -19.72
N THR A 94 5.52 9.96 -20.03
CA THR A 94 6.43 8.83 -20.20
C THR A 94 6.66 8.11 -18.86
N ILE A 95 7.26 6.94 -18.91
CA ILE A 95 7.68 6.20 -17.71
C ILE A 95 8.65 7.06 -16.88
N GLU A 96 9.67 7.65 -17.52
CA GLU A 96 10.68 8.48 -16.86
C GLU A 96 10.07 9.70 -16.17
N GLU A 97 9.15 10.39 -16.84
CA GLU A 97 8.41 11.52 -16.27
C GLU A 97 7.49 11.09 -15.12
N ASN A 98 6.83 9.93 -15.21
CA ASN A 98 6.07 9.37 -14.09
C ASN A 98 6.94 9.13 -12.86
N LEU A 99 8.14 8.54 -13.04
CA LEU A 99 9.08 8.34 -11.95
C LEU A 99 9.56 9.67 -11.36
N ALA A 100 9.92 10.63 -12.20
CA ALA A 100 10.32 11.97 -11.75
C ALA A 100 9.24 12.67 -10.92
N MET A 101 7.95 12.50 -11.28
CA MET A 101 6.83 13.02 -10.49
C MET A 101 6.78 12.42 -9.08
N GLY A 102 7.25 11.19 -8.87
CA GLY A 102 7.34 10.58 -7.53
C GLY A 102 8.33 11.30 -6.61
N ALA A 103 9.34 11.95 -7.18
CA ALA A 103 10.33 12.74 -6.45
C ALA A 103 10.01 14.25 -6.37
N TYR A 104 8.81 14.68 -6.78
CA TYR A 104 8.43 16.10 -6.89
C TYR A 104 8.70 16.94 -5.63
N ALA A 105 8.52 16.35 -4.44
CA ALA A 105 8.72 17.05 -3.17
C ALA A 105 10.20 17.08 -2.71
N ARG A 106 11.12 16.49 -3.47
CA ARG A 106 12.54 16.36 -3.12
C ARG A 106 13.38 17.42 -3.81
N SER A 107 14.47 17.84 -3.15
CA SER A 107 15.44 18.82 -3.66
C SER A 107 16.85 18.26 -3.81
N ASP A 108 17.07 16.94 -3.52
CA ASP A 108 18.35 16.27 -3.56
C ASP A 108 18.61 15.62 -4.94
N GLY A 109 18.84 16.40 -5.97
CA GLY A 109 18.99 15.95 -7.35
C GLY A 109 19.87 14.69 -7.54
N PRO A 110 21.11 14.61 -6.97
CA PRO A 110 21.93 13.39 -7.05
C PRO A 110 21.25 12.17 -6.43
N GLY A 111 20.52 12.34 -5.30
CA GLY A 111 19.76 11.26 -4.68
C GLY A 111 18.58 10.81 -5.53
N VAL A 112 17.88 11.73 -6.19
CA VAL A 112 16.79 11.40 -7.13
C VAL A 112 17.33 10.58 -8.31
N ALA A 113 18.49 10.94 -8.86
CA ALA A 113 19.10 10.17 -9.95
C ALA A 113 19.50 8.75 -9.52
N ALA A 114 20.04 8.60 -8.32
CA ALA A 114 20.38 7.28 -7.77
C ALA A 114 19.13 6.40 -7.56
N ASP A 115 18.05 6.99 -7.05
CA ASP A 115 16.77 6.28 -6.85
C ASP A 115 16.09 5.92 -8.17
N MET A 116 16.27 6.74 -9.21
CA MET A 116 15.80 6.41 -10.57
C MET A 116 16.51 5.15 -11.09
N GLU A 117 17.83 5.05 -10.94
CA GLU A 117 18.58 3.85 -11.34
C GLU A 117 18.19 2.63 -10.48
N ARG A 118 17.94 2.81 -9.18
CA ARG A 118 17.43 1.75 -8.31
C ARG A 118 16.03 1.28 -8.75
N ALA A 119 15.15 2.20 -9.09
CA ALA A 119 13.83 1.87 -9.63
C ALA A 119 13.95 1.04 -10.92
N TYR A 120 14.89 1.42 -11.81
CA TYR A 120 15.18 0.66 -13.03
C TYR A 120 15.82 -0.70 -12.76
N ALA A 121 16.60 -0.85 -11.70
CA ALA A 121 17.14 -2.15 -11.30
C ALA A 121 16.04 -3.10 -10.79
N LEU A 122 15.08 -2.58 -10.00
CA LEU A 122 13.92 -3.34 -9.54
C LEU A 122 12.93 -3.68 -10.67
N PHE A 123 12.85 -2.80 -11.69
CA PHE A 123 11.92 -2.91 -12.80
C PHE A 123 12.61 -2.74 -14.15
N PRO A 124 13.43 -3.72 -14.62
CA PRO A 124 14.22 -3.57 -15.85
C PRO A 124 13.39 -3.23 -17.09
N ARG A 125 12.16 -3.74 -17.19
CA ARG A 125 11.23 -3.43 -18.29
C ARG A 125 10.86 -1.95 -18.37
N LEU A 126 10.79 -1.26 -17.23
CA LEU A 126 10.55 0.18 -17.21
C LEU A 126 11.75 0.95 -17.78
N LYS A 127 12.99 0.49 -17.52
CA LYS A 127 14.21 1.08 -18.08
C LYS A 127 14.26 0.94 -19.60
N GLU A 128 13.98 -0.26 -20.13
CA GLU A 128 13.96 -0.55 -21.57
C GLU A 128 13.02 0.39 -22.33
N ARG A 129 11.91 0.76 -21.69
CA ARG A 129 10.80 1.53 -22.27
C ARG A 129 10.64 2.91 -21.68
N ARG A 130 11.68 3.48 -21.04
CA ARG A 130 11.58 4.71 -20.25
C ARG A 130 10.92 5.91 -20.95
N ARG A 131 11.06 5.99 -22.29
CA ARG A 131 10.47 7.05 -23.13
C ARG A 131 9.07 6.71 -23.63
N GLN A 132 8.55 5.51 -23.34
CA GLN A 132 7.21 5.10 -23.75
C GLN A 132 6.17 5.79 -22.86
N THR A 133 5.06 6.21 -23.47
CA THR A 133 3.91 6.79 -22.76
C THR A 133 3.27 5.75 -21.86
N ALA A 134 3.08 6.08 -20.57
CA ALA A 134 2.62 5.15 -19.55
C ALA A 134 1.22 4.56 -19.82
N GLY A 135 0.35 5.30 -20.50
CA GLY A 135 -0.97 4.82 -20.87
C GLY A 135 -0.97 3.64 -21.87
N THR A 136 0.14 3.40 -22.57
CA THR A 136 0.30 2.29 -23.52
C THR A 136 0.89 1.01 -22.91
N LEU A 137 1.22 1.04 -21.65
CA LEU A 137 1.72 -0.12 -20.90
C LEU A 137 0.60 -1.11 -20.58
N SER A 138 0.97 -2.38 -20.44
CA SER A 138 0.07 -3.39 -19.88
C SER A 138 -0.30 -3.06 -18.44
N GLY A 139 -1.39 -3.64 -17.94
CA GLY A 139 -1.85 -3.41 -16.58
C GLY A 139 -0.82 -3.72 -15.52
N GLY A 140 -0.06 -4.79 -15.66
CA GLY A 140 1.01 -5.14 -14.73
C GLY A 140 2.20 -4.19 -14.80
N GLU A 141 2.58 -3.73 -16.01
CA GLU A 141 3.64 -2.73 -16.16
C GLU A 141 3.23 -1.38 -15.57
N GLN A 142 1.96 -0.97 -15.70
CA GLN A 142 1.42 0.22 -15.04
C GLN A 142 1.46 0.09 -13.51
N GLN A 143 1.16 -1.11 -12.97
CA GLN A 143 1.24 -1.36 -11.52
C GLN A 143 2.69 -1.27 -11.03
N MET A 144 3.64 -1.86 -11.77
CA MET A 144 5.08 -1.72 -11.47
C MET A 144 5.52 -0.26 -11.50
N LEU A 145 5.07 0.51 -12.49
CA LEU A 145 5.37 1.94 -12.59
C LEU A 145 4.79 2.73 -11.41
N ALA A 146 3.58 2.41 -10.97
CA ALA A 146 2.95 3.07 -9.82
C ALA A 146 3.74 2.82 -8.52
N ILE A 147 4.18 1.57 -8.30
CA ILE A 147 5.02 1.20 -7.14
C ILE A 147 6.38 1.92 -7.24
N ALA A 148 7.05 1.83 -8.39
CA ALA A 148 8.34 2.48 -8.63
C ALA A 148 8.26 4.00 -8.39
N ARG A 149 7.21 4.65 -8.88
CA ARG A 149 6.97 6.08 -8.65
C ARG A 149 6.80 6.41 -7.17
N ALA A 150 6.07 5.59 -6.41
CA ALA A 150 5.90 5.81 -4.98
C ALA A 150 7.25 5.70 -4.23
N LEU A 151 8.12 4.78 -4.63
CA LEU A 151 9.46 4.60 -4.06
C LEU A 151 10.38 5.79 -4.32
N MET A 152 10.21 6.53 -5.44
CA MET A 152 10.99 7.75 -5.73
C MET A 152 10.86 8.82 -4.64
N GLY A 153 9.75 8.81 -3.88
CA GLY A 153 9.53 9.68 -2.73
C GLY A 153 10.33 9.29 -1.48
N ARG A 154 11.03 8.16 -1.46
CA ARG A 154 11.66 7.56 -0.26
C ARG A 154 10.68 7.50 0.92
N PRO A 155 9.53 6.83 0.77
CA PRO A 155 8.54 6.81 1.81
C PRO A 155 9.04 6.07 3.05
N LYS A 156 8.71 6.59 4.24
CA LYS A 156 8.85 5.86 5.51
C LYS A 156 7.81 4.74 5.62
N LEU A 157 6.61 4.98 5.07
CA LEU A 157 5.51 4.02 5.01
C LEU A 157 4.91 4.03 3.60
N LEU A 158 4.90 2.86 2.96
CA LEU A 158 4.26 2.64 1.67
C LEU A 158 2.96 1.84 1.87
N LEU A 159 1.85 2.43 1.48
CA LEU A 159 0.54 1.80 1.46
C LEU A 159 0.28 1.26 0.05
N LEU A 160 -0.12 -0.02 -0.06
CA LEU A 160 -0.47 -0.67 -1.31
C LEU A 160 -1.93 -1.13 -1.25
N ASP A 161 -2.78 -0.60 -2.14
CA ASP A 161 -4.22 -0.92 -2.19
C ASP A 161 -4.51 -1.87 -3.35
N GLU A 162 -4.70 -3.15 -3.02
CA GLU A 162 -5.00 -4.26 -3.94
C GLU A 162 -4.07 -4.30 -5.18
N PRO A 163 -2.72 -4.32 -4.99
CA PRO A 163 -1.78 -4.20 -6.10
C PRO A 163 -1.84 -5.36 -7.09
N SER A 164 -2.42 -6.51 -6.73
CA SER A 164 -2.54 -7.68 -7.60
C SER A 164 -3.84 -7.71 -8.40
N MET A 165 -4.80 -6.83 -8.10
CA MET A 165 -6.15 -6.91 -8.66
C MET A 165 -6.17 -6.73 -10.19
N GLY A 166 -6.87 -7.64 -10.88
CA GLY A 166 -7.05 -7.60 -12.34
C GLY A 166 -5.78 -7.86 -13.15
N LEU A 167 -4.77 -8.49 -12.55
CA LEU A 167 -3.53 -8.88 -13.22
C LEU A 167 -3.53 -10.35 -13.60
N ALA A 168 -2.79 -10.69 -14.66
CA ALA A 168 -2.52 -12.08 -15.01
C ALA A 168 -1.66 -12.78 -13.92
N PRO A 169 -1.81 -14.09 -13.68
CA PRO A 169 -1.15 -14.81 -12.60
C PRO A 169 0.37 -14.57 -12.53
N LEU A 170 1.07 -14.63 -13.66
CA LEU A 170 2.51 -14.37 -13.73
C LEU A 170 2.88 -12.95 -13.27
N MET A 171 2.00 -11.97 -13.51
CA MET A 171 2.24 -10.59 -13.07
C MET A 171 1.96 -10.42 -11.58
N VAL A 172 0.99 -11.17 -11.04
CA VAL A 172 0.74 -11.23 -9.59
C VAL A 172 1.98 -11.73 -8.87
N GLU A 173 2.56 -12.86 -9.30
CA GLU A 173 3.80 -13.40 -8.74
C GLU A 173 4.92 -12.35 -8.72
N LYS A 174 5.14 -11.68 -9.86
CA LYS A 174 6.14 -10.61 -9.97
C LYS A 174 5.91 -9.43 -9.03
N ILE A 175 4.67 -9.00 -8.86
CA ILE A 175 4.33 -7.92 -7.91
C ILE A 175 4.68 -8.34 -6.49
N PHE A 176 4.34 -9.57 -6.09
CA PHE A 176 4.67 -10.06 -4.75
C PHE A 176 6.18 -10.28 -4.55
N GLU A 177 6.93 -10.70 -5.59
CA GLU A 177 8.40 -10.72 -5.55
C GLU A 177 8.97 -9.32 -5.27
N VAL A 178 8.47 -8.30 -5.96
CA VAL A 178 8.87 -6.90 -5.77
C VAL A 178 8.50 -6.41 -4.36
N ILE A 179 7.31 -6.72 -3.87
CA ILE A 179 6.89 -6.35 -2.50
C ILE A 179 7.85 -6.96 -1.47
N ARG A 180 8.24 -8.24 -1.62
CA ARG A 180 9.25 -8.88 -0.76
C ARG A 180 10.60 -8.18 -0.85
N ALA A 181 11.06 -7.84 -2.05
CA ALA A 181 12.33 -7.14 -2.24
C ALA A 181 12.33 -5.78 -1.55
N ILE A 182 11.28 -4.98 -1.72
CA ILE A 182 11.11 -3.68 -1.06
C ILE A 182 11.11 -3.83 0.47
N ALA A 183 10.39 -4.81 1.01
CA ALA A 183 10.34 -5.08 2.44
C ALA A 183 11.72 -5.50 2.99
N SER A 184 12.47 -6.34 2.25
CA SER A 184 13.82 -6.77 2.64
C SER A 184 14.84 -5.65 2.69
N GLU A 185 14.59 -4.54 1.98
CA GLU A 185 15.39 -3.32 2.05
C GLU A 185 15.02 -2.40 3.24
N GLY A 186 14.10 -2.86 4.10
CA GLY A 186 13.69 -2.16 5.33
C GLY A 186 12.60 -1.11 5.13
N VAL A 187 11.96 -1.05 3.97
CA VAL A 187 10.79 -0.18 3.77
C VAL A 187 9.60 -0.74 4.55
N THR A 188 8.94 0.12 5.33
CA THR A 188 7.72 -0.25 6.04
C THR A 188 6.53 -0.29 5.08
N LEU A 189 5.72 -1.36 5.12
CA LEU A 189 4.61 -1.58 4.20
C LEU A 189 3.31 -1.91 4.93
N LEU A 190 2.21 -1.32 4.47
CA LEU A 190 0.87 -1.81 4.77
C LEU A 190 0.21 -2.22 3.45
N LEU A 191 0.03 -3.52 3.28
CA LEU A 191 -0.52 -4.16 2.09
C LEU A 191 -2.00 -4.47 2.31
N VAL A 192 -2.86 -3.89 1.52
CA VAL A 192 -4.28 -4.28 1.44
C VAL A 192 -4.44 -5.24 0.27
N GLU A 193 -5.05 -6.39 0.51
CA GLU A 193 -5.27 -7.41 -0.52
C GLU A 193 -6.55 -8.21 -0.29
N GLN A 194 -7.12 -8.69 -1.38
CA GLN A 194 -8.19 -9.68 -1.36
C GLN A 194 -7.61 -11.11 -1.39
N ASN A 195 -6.48 -11.31 -2.06
CA ASN A 195 -5.77 -12.60 -2.06
C ASN A 195 -5.06 -12.80 -0.73
N ALA A 196 -5.80 -13.32 0.25
CA ALA A 196 -5.32 -13.50 1.62
C ALA A 196 -4.08 -14.39 1.70
N ARG A 197 -4.00 -15.47 0.89
CA ARG A 197 -2.88 -16.39 0.88
C ARG A 197 -1.58 -15.67 0.53
N LEU A 198 -1.53 -15.02 -0.63
CA LEU A 198 -0.33 -14.32 -1.08
C LEU A 198 0.05 -13.16 -0.14
N ALA A 199 -0.95 -12.43 0.38
CA ALA A 199 -0.70 -11.35 1.32
C ALA A 199 -0.05 -11.86 2.62
N LEU A 200 -0.58 -12.95 3.19
CA LEU A 200 -0.04 -13.55 4.42
C LEU A 200 1.33 -14.20 4.19
N GLU A 201 1.58 -14.82 3.01
CA GLU A 201 2.87 -15.43 2.67
C GLU A 201 4.04 -14.43 2.64
N VAL A 202 3.77 -13.15 2.38
CA VAL A 202 4.81 -12.10 2.32
C VAL A 202 4.89 -11.26 3.57
N SER A 203 3.88 -11.30 4.43
CA SER A 203 3.74 -10.40 5.58
C SER A 203 4.34 -10.98 6.87
N HIS A 204 4.68 -10.11 7.80
CA HIS A 204 5.05 -10.47 9.17
C HIS A 204 3.80 -10.68 10.03
N ARG A 205 2.85 -9.75 9.95
CA ARG A 205 1.56 -9.79 10.65
C ARG A 205 0.41 -9.50 9.70
N GLY A 206 -0.78 -9.96 10.09
CA GLY A 206 -2.01 -9.69 9.35
C GLY A 206 -3.16 -9.25 10.25
N TYR A 207 -4.04 -8.48 9.64
CA TYR A 207 -5.35 -8.11 10.19
C TYR A 207 -6.42 -8.58 9.21
N VAL A 208 -7.44 -9.26 9.73
CA VAL A 208 -8.63 -9.65 8.95
C VAL A 208 -9.73 -8.69 9.25
N LEU A 209 -10.19 -7.99 8.23
CA LEU A 209 -11.27 -7.00 8.35
C LEU A 209 -12.58 -7.60 7.87
N GLU A 210 -13.60 -7.57 8.71
CA GLU A 210 -14.96 -8.02 8.41
C GLU A 210 -15.99 -6.96 8.82
N GLY A 211 -16.81 -6.56 7.88
CA GLY A 211 -17.91 -5.62 8.14
C GLY A 211 -17.49 -4.30 8.79
N GLY A 212 -16.25 -3.85 8.57
CA GLY A 212 -15.68 -2.61 9.12
C GLY A 212 -15.03 -2.75 10.49
N LEU A 213 -14.81 -3.97 10.98
CA LEU A 213 -14.13 -4.28 12.25
C LEU A 213 -12.97 -5.23 12.03
N VAL A 214 -11.95 -5.20 12.88
CA VAL A 214 -10.91 -6.22 12.93
C VAL A 214 -11.47 -7.45 13.60
N ALA A 215 -11.63 -8.55 12.84
CA ALA A 215 -12.13 -9.82 13.35
C ALA A 215 -11.02 -10.68 13.95
N ILE A 216 -9.86 -10.73 13.27
CA ILE A 216 -8.71 -11.55 13.68
C ILE A 216 -7.44 -10.75 13.41
N THR A 217 -6.44 -10.90 14.29
CA THR A 217 -5.09 -10.36 14.07
C THR A 217 -4.05 -11.34 14.65
N GLY A 218 -2.87 -11.37 14.06
CA GLY A 218 -1.78 -12.21 14.53
C GLY A 218 -0.59 -12.25 13.59
N GLU A 219 0.40 -13.06 13.93
CA GLU A 219 1.51 -13.37 13.03
C GLU A 219 0.99 -14.03 11.74
N ALA A 220 1.49 -13.62 10.59
CA ALA A 220 0.99 -14.07 9.29
C ALA A 220 1.08 -15.60 9.13
N ARG A 221 2.15 -16.22 9.63
CA ARG A 221 2.31 -17.70 9.62
C ARG A 221 1.23 -18.40 10.43
N SER A 222 0.87 -17.83 11.59
CA SER A 222 -0.19 -18.38 12.43
C SER A 222 -1.56 -18.24 11.77
N LEU A 223 -1.80 -17.11 11.11
CA LEU A 223 -3.04 -16.88 10.37
C LEU A 223 -3.20 -17.81 9.17
N LEU A 224 -2.12 -18.15 8.45
CA LEU A 224 -2.15 -19.14 7.36
C LEU A 224 -2.56 -20.55 7.85
N GLY A 225 -2.29 -20.87 9.11
CA GLY A 225 -2.68 -22.13 9.75
C GLY A 225 -4.06 -22.12 10.42
N ASP A 226 -4.70 -20.95 10.56
CA ASP A 226 -5.99 -20.82 11.27
C ASP A 226 -7.13 -21.40 10.42
N PRO A 227 -7.89 -22.41 10.92
CA PRO A 227 -8.99 -23.02 10.17
C PRO A 227 -10.04 -22.01 9.69
N ARG A 228 -10.32 -20.99 10.48
CA ARG A 228 -11.32 -19.94 10.11
C ARG A 228 -10.86 -19.12 8.90
N ILE A 229 -9.56 -18.83 8.84
CA ILE A 229 -8.95 -18.10 7.69
C ILE A 229 -8.94 -19.01 6.45
N ARG A 230 -8.59 -20.30 6.64
CA ARG A 230 -8.53 -21.28 5.55
C ARG A 230 -9.89 -21.46 4.90
N GLU A 231 -10.92 -21.69 5.68
CA GLU A 231 -12.29 -21.85 5.21
C GLU A 231 -12.85 -20.58 4.54
N ALA A 232 -12.66 -19.39 5.17
CA ALA A 232 -13.27 -18.14 4.71
C ALA A 232 -12.52 -17.47 3.54
N TYR A 233 -11.18 -17.64 3.46
CA TYR A 233 -10.33 -16.84 2.58
C TYR A 233 -9.34 -17.64 1.72
N LEU A 234 -9.01 -18.89 2.06
CA LEU A 234 -8.04 -19.69 1.31
C LEU A 234 -8.68 -20.76 0.42
N GLY A 235 -9.99 -20.99 0.53
CA GLY A 235 -10.75 -21.94 -0.29
C GLY A 235 -10.45 -23.41 0.01
N GLU A 236 -10.04 -23.71 1.24
CA GLU A 236 -9.71 -25.06 1.73
C GLU A 236 -10.72 -25.55 2.77
#